data_fc4782d164ba8c37e60cec405fc01dfe
#
_entry.id   fc4782d164ba8c37e60cec405fc01dfe
#
_cell.length_a   1.000
_cell.length_b   1.000
_cell.length_c   1.000
_cell.angle_alpha   90.00
_cell.angle_beta   90.00
_cell.angle_gamma   90.00
#
_symmetry.space_group_name_H-M   'P 1'
#
loop_
_entity.id
_entity.type
_entity.pdbx_description
1 polymer ?
#
loop_
_entity_poly.entity_id
_entity_poly.type
_entity_poly.pdbx_seq_one_letter_code
_entity_poly.pdbx_strand_id
1 'polypeptide(L)'
;FNKIKKNIPEPFAIDNKRLAISKKELFYLEPINLIMIFYISHFTNIEIHPKTLRYITDCTKLIKKSLINNKQVNSIFYDLLTSSDDPSKTLRLMNEANVLGRFIPEFQKVVGLIQYDMYHYYTVDEHTIFTIANVHLVKNGFFKNVSSFATEAILKIKSFKPLMVAMFLHDIAKGQHGDHSANGAQIAKKICPRLRLNSDDTELISWLVLNHLLLSKTAFRYDLTDKKIIDKCADVIQSKERL
;
A
#
# COMPACT_ATOMS: atom_id res chain seq x y z
N PHE A 1 -13.96 -15.48 -3.29
CA PHE A 1 -14.53 -14.21 -2.83
C PHE A 1 -15.92 -14.38 -2.20
N ASN A 2 -16.89 -14.92 -2.93
CA ASN A 2 -18.26 -15.13 -2.41
C ASN A 2 -18.38 -16.12 -1.23
N LYS A 3 -17.38 -16.97 -0.98
CA LYS A 3 -17.38 -17.91 0.15
C LYS A 3 -17.10 -17.24 1.50
N ILE A 4 -16.27 -16.20 1.55
CA ILE A 4 -15.94 -15.50 2.80
C ILE A 4 -17.14 -14.68 3.31
N LYS A 5 -17.91 -14.07 2.41
CA LYS A 5 -19.14 -13.34 2.81
C LYS A 5 -20.22 -14.23 3.44
N LYS A 6 -20.20 -15.54 3.17
CA LYS A 6 -21.19 -16.50 3.71
C LYS A 6 -20.76 -17.25 4.96
N ASN A 7 -19.44 -17.47 5.16
CA ASN A 7 -18.92 -18.18 6.33
C ASN A 7 -17.59 -17.57 6.76
N ILE A 8 -17.55 -16.97 7.93
CA ILE A 8 -16.31 -16.52 8.56
C ILE A 8 -15.50 -17.78 8.93
N PRO A 9 -14.24 -17.93 8.44
CA PRO A 9 -13.44 -19.12 8.75
C PRO A 9 -13.00 -19.12 10.22
N GLU A 10 -12.89 -20.29 10.81
CA GLU A 10 -12.23 -20.44 12.10
C GLU A 10 -10.77 -19.94 12.02
N PRO A 11 -10.23 -19.36 13.09
CA PRO A 11 -10.78 -19.22 14.44
C PRO A 11 -11.58 -17.94 14.70
N PHE A 12 -12.04 -17.24 13.65
CA PHE A 12 -12.78 -15.99 13.77
C PHE A 12 -14.27 -16.24 13.94
N ALA A 13 -14.94 -15.33 14.65
CA ALA A 13 -16.38 -15.35 14.88
C ALA A 13 -16.94 -13.93 14.84
N ILE A 14 -18.26 -13.82 14.75
CA ILE A 14 -18.95 -12.52 14.88
C ILE A 14 -19.41 -12.37 16.32
N ASP A 15 -18.94 -11.34 16.97
CA ASP A 15 -19.37 -10.89 18.29
C ASP A 15 -19.90 -9.45 18.20
N ASN A 16 -21.17 -9.25 18.57
CA ASN A 16 -21.83 -7.95 18.48
C ASN A 16 -21.63 -7.24 17.12
N LYS A 17 -21.86 -7.97 16.02
CA LYS A 17 -21.69 -7.51 14.62
C LYS A 17 -20.24 -7.16 14.25
N ARG A 18 -19.27 -7.55 15.05
CA ARG A 18 -17.83 -7.32 14.80
C ARG A 18 -17.07 -8.63 14.70
N LEU A 19 -16.00 -8.60 13.89
CA LEU A 19 -15.11 -9.73 13.72
C LEU A 19 -14.23 -9.88 14.97
N ALA A 20 -14.28 -11.03 15.59
CA ALA A 20 -13.62 -11.30 16.86
C ALA A 20 -12.81 -12.61 16.82
N ILE A 21 -11.84 -12.70 17.73
CA ILE A 21 -11.17 -13.94 18.09
C ILE A 21 -11.40 -14.18 19.60
N SER A 22 -11.73 -15.41 19.98
CA SER A 22 -12.14 -15.72 21.35
C SER A 22 -11.01 -15.58 22.36
N LYS A 23 -9.78 -15.96 21.98
CA LYS A 23 -8.59 -15.99 22.84
C LYS A 23 -7.36 -15.53 22.07
N LYS A 24 -6.47 -14.75 22.71
CA LYS A 24 -5.21 -14.30 22.08
C LYS A 24 -4.23 -15.43 21.79
N GLU A 25 -4.35 -16.55 22.50
CA GLU A 25 -3.52 -17.75 22.33
C GLU A 25 -3.64 -18.33 20.92
N LEU A 26 -4.75 -18.11 20.23
CA LEU A 26 -4.97 -18.57 18.86
C LEU A 26 -4.04 -17.87 17.85
N PHE A 27 -3.54 -16.67 18.16
CA PHE A 27 -2.49 -16.02 17.36
C PHE A 27 -1.11 -16.68 17.57
N TYR A 28 -0.86 -17.28 18.73
CA TYR A 28 0.39 -18.03 18.98
C TYR A 28 0.39 -19.38 18.24
N LEU A 29 -0.77 -20.00 18.12
CA LEU A 29 -0.93 -21.26 17.37
C LEU A 29 -0.77 -21.02 15.86
N GLU A 30 -1.43 -19.98 15.36
CA GLU A 30 -1.41 -19.62 13.93
C GLU A 30 -1.18 -18.11 13.72
N PRO A 31 0.10 -17.67 13.69
CA PRO A 31 0.43 -16.25 13.52
C PRO A 31 -0.07 -15.60 12.22
N ILE A 32 -0.39 -16.39 11.20
CA ILE A 32 -1.04 -15.92 9.96
C ILE A 32 -2.34 -15.14 10.24
N ASN A 33 -3.05 -15.50 11.30
CA ASN A 33 -4.30 -14.88 11.70
C ASN A 33 -4.15 -13.39 12.06
N LEU A 34 -2.93 -12.94 12.39
CA LEU A 34 -2.62 -11.51 12.60
C LEU A 34 -2.80 -10.67 11.34
N ILE A 35 -2.67 -11.27 10.16
CA ILE A 35 -2.89 -10.61 8.86
C ILE A 35 -4.26 -10.98 8.29
N MET A 36 -4.64 -12.25 8.42
CA MET A 36 -5.91 -12.78 7.89
C MET A 36 -7.13 -12.01 8.40
N ILE A 37 -7.13 -11.58 9.66
CA ILE A 37 -8.28 -10.86 10.24
C ILE A 37 -8.54 -9.53 9.53
N PHE A 38 -7.49 -8.79 9.13
CA PHE A 38 -7.64 -7.55 8.38
C PHE A 38 -8.14 -7.81 6.96
N TYR A 39 -7.68 -8.88 6.34
CA TYR A 39 -8.17 -9.33 5.04
C TYR A 39 -9.67 -9.65 5.10
N ILE A 40 -10.11 -10.45 6.07
CA ILE A 40 -11.52 -10.79 6.26
C ILE A 40 -12.34 -9.52 6.53
N SER A 41 -11.88 -8.65 7.45
CA SER A 41 -12.54 -7.38 7.76
C SER A 41 -12.72 -6.51 6.51
N HIS A 42 -11.69 -6.38 5.68
CA HIS A 42 -11.75 -5.59 4.44
C HIS A 42 -12.80 -6.14 3.46
N PHE A 43 -12.73 -7.44 3.16
CA PHE A 43 -13.58 -8.04 2.13
C PHE A 43 -15.00 -8.36 2.58
N THR A 44 -15.27 -8.41 3.88
CA THR A 44 -16.62 -8.56 4.43
C THR A 44 -17.25 -7.24 4.83
N ASN A 45 -16.46 -6.17 4.94
CA ASN A 45 -16.84 -4.88 5.50
C ASN A 45 -17.34 -4.99 6.96
N ILE A 46 -16.79 -5.96 7.73
CA ILE A 46 -17.12 -6.16 9.14
C ILE A 46 -15.95 -5.61 9.97
N GLU A 47 -16.25 -4.68 10.87
CA GLU A 47 -15.23 -4.08 11.74
C GLU A 47 -14.65 -5.09 12.72
N ILE A 48 -13.36 -4.96 13.02
CA ILE A 48 -12.69 -5.79 14.02
C ILE A 48 -13.11 -5.34 15.43
N HIS A 49 -13.41 -6.29 16.31
CA HIS A 49 -13.79 -6.01 17.69
C HIS A 49 -12.61 -5.36 18.46
N PRO A 50 -12.83 -4.31 19.27
CA PRO A 50 -11.75 -3.59 19.96
C PRO A 50 -10.88 -4.48 20.86
N LYS A 51 -11.47 -5.47 21.54
CA LYS A 51 -10.72 -6.45 22.34
C LYS A 51 -9.77 -7.28 21.46
N THR A 52 -10.21 -7.65 20.27
CA THR A 52 -9.38 -8.38 19.30
C THR A 52 -8.24 -7.52 18.78
N LEU A 53 -8.46 -6.22 18.52
CA LEU A 53 -7.38 -5.29 18.16
C LEU A 53 -6.31 -5.19 19.24
N ARG A 54 -6.69 -5.16 20.52
CA ARG A 54 -5.72 -5.22 21.65
C ARG A 54 -4.93 -6.54 21.62
N TYR A 55 -5.58 -7.67 21.41
CA TYR A 55 -4.89 -8.96 21.27
C TYR A 55 -3.90 -8.97 20.12
N ILE A 56 -4.27 -8.37 18.97
CA ILE A 56 -3.37 -8.22 17.81
C ILE A 56 -2.14 -7.41 18.21
N THR A 57 -2.32 -6.23 18.80
CA THR A 57 -1.23 -5.35 19.22
C THR A 57 -0.27 -6.06 20.19
N ASP A 58 -0.80 -6.79 21.19
CA ASP A 58 0.00 -7.59 22.14
C ASP A 58 0.79 -8.71 21.46
N CYS A 59 0.27 -9.24 20.34
CA CYS A 59 0.83 -10.39 19.64
C CYS A 59 1.70 -10.00 18.43
N THR A 60 1.91 -8.73 18.13
CA THR A 60 2.71 -8.27 16.96
C THR A 60 4.14 -8.81 16.95
N LYS A 61 4.73 -9.15 18.12
CA LYS A 61 6.02 -9.82 18.24
C LYS A 61 6.09 -11.20 17.55
N LEU A 62 4.94 -11.80 17.25
CA LEU A 62 4.85 -13.06 16.50
C LEU A 62 5.07 -12.86 14.99
N ILE A 63 5.04 -11.62 14.49
CA ILE A 63 5.36 -11.28 13.10
C ILE A 63 6.89 -11.33 12.95
N LYS A 64 7.41 -12.55 12.85
CA LYS A 64 8.84 -12.86 12.66
C LYS A 64 9.15 -13.10 11.18
N LYS A 65 10.44 -13.25 10.86
CA LYS A 65 10.94 -13.49 9.51
C LYS A 65 10.25 -14.68 8.80
N SER A 66 9.85 -15.71 9.54
CA SER A 66 9.09 -16.85 9.01
C SER A 66 7.71 -16.43 8.49
N LEU A 67 6.99 -15.58 9.22
CA LEU A 67 5.69 -15.05 8.80
C LEU A 67 5.84 -14.03 7.66
N ILE A 68 6.83 -13.12 7.76
CA ILE A 68 7.13 -12.13 6.73
C ILE A 68 7.40 -12.79 5.38
N ASN A 69 8.11 -13.93 5.37
CA ASN A 69 8.45 -14.67 4.15
C ASN A 69 7.41 -15.75 3.77
N ASN A 70 6.33 -15.88 4.52
CA ASN A 70 5.29 -16.86 4.22
C ASN A 70 4.53 -16.49 2.95
N LYS A 71 4.51 -17.41 1.97
CA LYS A 71 3.92 -17.16 0.64
C LYS A 71 2.42 -16.83 0.70
N GLN A 72 1.68 -17.51 1.57
CA GLN A 72 0.24 -17.30 1.72
C GLN A 72 -0.04 -15.92 2.34
N VAL A 73 0.70 -15.54 3.38
CA VAL A 73 0.56 -14.22 4.03
C VAL A 73 0.87 -13.08 3.07
N ASN A 74 1.92 -13.22 2.26
CA ASN A 74 2.26 -12.24 1.24
C ASN A 74 1.19 -12.11 0.15
N SER A 75 0.58 -13.24 -0.27
CA SER A 75 -0.55 -13.21 -1.20
C SER A 75 -1.78 -12.51 -0.60
N ILE A 76 -2.12 -12.80 0.66
CA ILE A 76 -3.21 -12.16 1.40
C ILE A 76 -2.99 -10.63 1.48
N PHE A 77 -1.78 -10.22 1.84
CA PHE A 77 -1.46 -8.78 1.91
C PHE A 77 -1.49 -8.11 0.53
N TYR A 78 -0.96 -8.77 -0.50
CA TYR A 78 -1.01 -8.27 -1.87
C TYR A 78 -2.44 -8.10 -2.36
N ASP A 79 -3.32 -9.10 -2.13
CA ASP A 79 -4.72 -9.03 -2.54
C ASP A 79 -5.48 -7.92 -1.78
N LEU A 80 -5.14 -7.69 -0.50
CA LEU A 80 -5.69 -6.58 0.29
C LEU A 80 -5.22 -5.23 -0.28
N LEU A 81 -3.91 -5.05 -0.46
CA LEU A 81 -3.31 -3.80 -0.95
C LEU A 81 -3.82 -3.43 -2.35
N THR A 82 -4.05 -4.42 -3.20
CA THR A 82 -4.47 -4.24 -4.60
C THR A 82 -5.96 -4.50 -4.82
N SER A 83 -6.76 -4.46 -3.76
CA SER A 83 -8.21 -4.63 -3.81
C SER A 83 -8.87 -3.67 -4.80
N SER A 84 -10.02 -4.07 -5.36
CA SER A 84 -10.89 -3.16 -6.12
C SER A 84 -11.54 -2.10 -5.25
N ASP A 85 -11.76 -2.42 -3.97
CA ASP A 85 -12.28 -1.52 -2.96
C ASP A 85 -11.11 -0.80 -2.27
N ASP A 86 -11.33 0.42 -1.77
CA ASP A 86 -10.30 1.21 -1.12
C ASP A 86 -9.75 0.52 0.15
N PRO A 87 -8.46 0.12 0.18
CA PRO A 87 -7.87 -0.54 1.34
C PRO A 87 -7.36 0.42 2.42
N SER A 88 -7.46 1.72 2.22
CA SER A 88 -6.81 2.73 3.09
C SER A 88 -7.26 2.64 4.54
N LYS A 89 -8.58 2.43 4.80
CA LYS A 89 -9.11 2.23 6.16
C LYS A 89 -8.45 1.02 6.84
N THR A 90 -8.29 -0.07 6.11
CA THR A 90 -7.69 -1.31 6.64
C THR A 90 -6.19 -1.16 6.85
N LEU A 91 -5.48 -0.53 5.91
CA LEU A 91 -4.04 -0.25 6.04
C LEU A 91 -3.76 0.66 7.23
N ARG A 92 -4.60 1.69 7.47
CA ARG A 92 -4.49 2.56 8.64
C ARG A 92 -4.67 1.77 9.93
N LEU A 93 -5.68 0.91 10.01
CA LEU A 93 -5.91 0.07 11.18
C LEU A 93 -4.76 -0.92 11.41
N MET A 94 -4.16 -1.48 10.36
CA MET A 94 -2.94 -2.30 10.45
C MET A 94 -1.75 -1.48 10.96
N ASN A 95 -1.61 -0.21 10.55
CA ASN A 95 -0.56 0.69 11.00
C ASN A 95 -0.72 1.03 12.48
N GLU A 96 -1.91 1.45 12.90
CA GLU A 96 -2.27 1.74 14.30
C GLU A 96 -2.07 0.54 15.23
N ALA A 97 -2.37 -0.68 14.75
CA ALA A 97 -2.12 -1.92 15.47
C ALA A 97 -0.66 -2.38 15.43
N ASN A 98 0.25 -1.61 14.83
CA ASN A 98 1.68 -1.94 14.66
C ASN A 98 1.92 -3.25 13.90
N VAL A 99 0.97 -3.66 13.07
CA VAL A 99 1.07 -4.85 12.21
C VAL A 99 1.78 -4.53 10.91
N LEU A 100 1.45 -3.38 10.28
CA LEU A 100 1.96 -3.01 8.97
C LEU A 100 3.49 -2.87 8.96
N GLY A 101 4.05 -2.09 9.88
CA GLY A 101 5.50 -1.91 10.00
C GLY A 101 6.23 -3.18 10.43
N ARG A 102 5.60 -4.06 11.24
CA ARG A 102 6.19 -5.36 11.58
C ARG A 102 6.23 -6.31 10.40
N PHE A 103 5.20 -6.29 9.53
CA PHE A 103 5.11 -7.14 8.35
C PHE A 103 5.97 -6.62 7.19
N ILE A 104 6.07 -5.29 7.04
CA ILE A 104 6.94 -4.61 6.08
C ILE A 104 7.97 -3.79 6.89
N PRO A 105 9.12 -4.38 7.27
CA PRO A 105 10.10 -3.71 8.13
C PRO A 105 10.66 -2.40 7.57
N GLU A 106 10.67 -2.27 6.24
CA GLU A 106 11.04 -1.04 5.57
C GLU A 106 10.03 0.08 5.83
N PHE A 107 8.72 -0.24 5.88
CA PHE A 107 7.66 0.70 6.22
C PHE A 107 7.73 1.17 7.68
N GLN A 108 8.21 0.32 8.60
CA GLN A 108 8.41 0.71 10.01
C GLN A 108 9.30 1.94 10.15
N LYS A 109 10.25 2.14 9.23
CA LYS A 109 11.20 3.28 9.28
C LYS A 109 10.53 4.62 8.97
N VAL A 110 9.39 4.61 8.32
CA VAL A 110 8.64 5.82 7.94
C VAL A 110 7.40 6.04 8.80
N VAL A 111 7.08 5.12 9.72
CA VAL A 111 5.97 5.28 10.67
C VAL A 111 6.25 6.46 11.60
N GLY A 112 5.33 7.42 11.63
CA GLY A 112 5.46 8.63 12.44
C GLY A 112 6.58 9.58 12.00
N LEU A 113 7.21 9.35 10.84
CA LEU A 113 8.27 10.22 10.32
C LEU A 113 7.68 11.52 9.82
N ILE A 114 8.02 12.62 10.49
CA ILE A 114 7.63 13.99 10.10
C ILE A 114 8.71 14.55 9.17
N GLN A 115 8.29 15.12 8.04
CA GLN A 115 9.16 15.94 7.19
C GLN A 115 8.93 17.42 7.51
N TYR A 116 10.00 18.10 7.95
CA TYR A 116 9.98 19.53 8.25
C TYR A 116 10.18 20.33 6.95
N ASP A 117 9.17 20.31 6.07
CA ASP A 117 9.10 21.25 4.96
C ASP A 117 7.69 21.85 4.86
N MET A 118 7.56 22.96 4.12
CA MET A 118 6.30 23.72 4.01
C MET A 118 5.17 22.96 3.28
N TYR A 119 5.41 21.76 2.79
CA TYR A 119 4.51 21.02 1.92
C TYR A 119 3.96 19.73 2.54
N HIS A 120 4.50 19.26 3.69
CA HIS A 120 4.08 17.98 4.29
C HIS A 120 3.28 18.19 5.58
N TYR A 121 1.96 18.03 5.47
CA TYR A 121 1.00 18.13 6.58
C TYR A 121 0.87 16.81 7.37
N TYR A 122 1.28 15.69 6.77
CA TYR A 122 1.15 14.34 7.29
C TYR A 122 2.52 13.71 7.54
N THR A 123 2.57 12.76 8.47
CA THR A 123 3.70 11.82 8.55
C THR A 123 3.76 10.96 7.28
N VAL A 124 4.93 10.42 6.96
CA VAL A 124 5.16 9.71 5.69
C VAL A 124 4.25 8.48 5.55
N ASP A 125 4.00 7.75 6.64
CA ASP A 125 3.08 6.63 6.68
C ASP A 125 1.62 7.06 6.40
N GLU A 126 1.12 8.12 7.05
CA GLU A 126 -0.22 8.65 6.79
C GLU A 126 -0.34 9.24 5.38
N HIS A 127 0.70 9.92 4.88
CA HIS A 127 0.76 10.37 3.49
C HIS A 127 0.61 9.20 2.51
N THR A 128 1.34 8.12 2.74
CA THR A 128 1.26 6.92 1.89
C THR A 128 -0.15 6.32 1.87
N ILE A 129 -0.78 6.17 3.05
CA ILE A 129 -2.14 5.64 3.16
C ILE A 129 -3.17 6.58 2.51
N PHE A 130 -3.01 7.89 2.70
CA PHE A 130 -3.86 8.91 2.09
C PHE A 130 -3.73 8.92 0.56
N THR A 131 -2.53 8.75 0.04
CA THR A 131 -2.27 8.68 -1.40
C THR A 131 -2.97 7.47 -2.03
N ILE A 132 -2.96 6.31 -1.35
CA ILE A 132 -3.70 5.11 -1.78
C ILE A 132 -5.20 5.40 -1.87
N ALA A 133 -5.79 6.05 -0.88
CA ALA A 133 -7.20 6.46 -0.92
C ALA A 133 -7.49 7.38 -2.11
N ASN A 134 -6.63 8.38 -2.35
CA ASN A 134 -6.81 9.32 -3.46
C ASN A 134 -6.75 8.63 -4.83
N VAL A 135 -5.87 7.65 -5.03
CA VAL A 135 -5.82 6.87 -6.26
C VAL A 135 -7.13 6.14 -6.52
N HIS A 136 -7.78 5.59 -5.47
CA HIS A 136 -9.12 5.03 -5.59
C HIS A 136 -10.18 6.07 -5.93
N LEU A 137 -10.12 7.26 -5.35
CA LEU A 137 -11.02 8.38 -5.69
C LEU A 137 -10.87 8.82 -7.15
N VAL A 138 -9.62 8.92 -7.65
CA VAL A 138 -9.34 9.21 -9.07
C VAL A 138 -9.92 8.13 -9.97
N LYS A 139 -9.66 6.85 -9.66
CA LYS A 139 -10.18 5.70 -10.42
C LYS A 139 -11.71 5.71 -10.51
N ASN A 140 -12.38 6.09 -9.43
CA ASN A 140 -13.84 6.17 -9.34
C ASN A 140 -14.42 7.48 -9.91
N GLY A 141 -13.57 8.33 -10.51
CA GLY A 141 -14.00 9.57 -11.18
C GLY A 141 -14.37 10.72 -10.26
N PHE A 142 -14.06 10.63 -8.94
CA PHE A 142 -14.38 11.69 -7.99
C PHE A 142 -13.74 13.03 -8.37
N PHE A 143 -12.53 13.00 -8.92
CA PHE A 143 -11.80 14.18 -9.37
C PHE A 143 -11.96 14.49 -10.86
N LYS A 144 -12.92 13.88 -11.56
CA LYS A 144 -13.09 14.08 -13.02
C LYS A 144 -13.24 15.55 -13.41
N ASN A 145 -13.93 16.34 -12.61
CA ASN A 145 -14.15 17.76 -12.86
C ASN A 145 -12.91 18.64 -12.57
N VAL A 146 -11.97 18.13 -11.76
CA VAL A 146 -10.74 18.85 -11.38
C VAL A 146 -9.57 18.38 -12.24
N SER A 147 -9.51 17.10 -12.54
CA SER A 147 -8.47 16.46 -13.36
C SER A 147 -9.04 15.32 -14.18
N SER A 148 -9.63 15.67 -15.32
CA SER A 148 -10.13 14.68 -16.31
C SER A 148 -8.99 13.79 -16.81
N PHE A 149 -7.80 14.38 -17.03
CA PHE A 149 -6.62 13.69 -17.52
C PHE A 149 -6.19 12.54 -16.58
N ALA A 150 -6.10 12.77 -15.26
CA ALA A 150 -5.71 11.73 -14.30
C ALA A 150 -6.71 10.57 -14.31
N THR A 151 -8.02 10.87 -14.35
CA THR A 151 -9.08 9.87 -14.43
C THR A 151 -8.99 9.07 -15.74
N GLU A 152 -8.75 9.73 -16.88
CA GLU A 152 -8.59 9.04 -18.16
C GLU A 152 -7.31 8.21 -18.21
N ALA A 153 -6.20 8.70 -17.68
CA ALA A 153 -4.93 7.97 -17.64
C ALA A 153 -5.06 6.66 -16.85
N ILE A 154 -5.65 6.73 -15.65
CA ILE A 154 -5.82 5.54 -14.79
C ILE A 154 -6.75 4.47 -15.40
N LEU A 155 -7.71 4.88 -16.23
CA LEU A 155 -8.60 3.95 -16.94
C LEU A 155 -7.94 3.31 -18.18
N LYS A 156 -6.82 3.86 -18.66
CA LYS A 156 -6.11 3.39 -19.87
C LYS A 156 -4.95 2.43 -19.56
N ILE A 157 -4.55 2.29 -18.27
CA ILE A 157 -3.51 1.33 -17.87
C ILE A 157 -4.05 -0.10 -17.91
N LYS A 158 -3.17 -1.07 -18.22
CA LYS A 158 -3.53 -2.49 -18.33
C LYS A 158 -3.93 -3.11 -16.99
N SER A 159 -3.27 -2.69 -15.92
CA SER A 159 -3.50 -3.22 -14.58
C SER A 159 -3.33 -2.12 -13.54
N PHE A 160 -4.31 -2.04 -12.64
CA PHE A 160 -4.30 -1.13 -11.50
C PHE A 160 -3.38 -1.61 -10.36
N LYS A 161 -3.09 -2.91 -10.29
CA LYS A 161 -2.35 -3.52 -9.17
C LYS A 161 -0.91 -3.01 -9.03
N PRO A 162 -0.09 -2.92 -10.10
CA PRO A 162 1.26 -2.36 -9.99
C PRO A 162 1.25 -0.92 -9.50
N LEU A 163 0.29 -0.10 -9.93
CA LEU A 163 0.15 1.28 -9.45
C LEU A 163 -0.08 1.32 -7.93
N MET A 164 -0.97 0.48 -7.39
CA MET A 164 -1.23 0.42 -5.94
C MET A 164 0.02 0.04 -5.14
N VAL A 165 0.79 -0.94 -5.62
CA VAL A 165 2.06 -1.32 -4.98
C VAL A 165 3.10 -0.20 -5.09
N ALA A 166 3.20 0.47 -6.24
CA ALA A 166 4.09 1.61 -6.41
C ALA A 166 3.72 2.76 -5.46
N MET A 167 2.43 3.08 -5.32
CA MET A 167 1.94 4.10 -4.39
C MET A 167 2.24 3.75 -2.92
N PHE A 168 2.15 2.47 -2.55
CA PHE A 168 2.54 2.03 -1.20
C PHE A 168 4.06 2.16 -0.96
N LEU A 169 4.89 2.03 -1.99
CA LEU A 169 6.35 2.03 -1.88
C LEU A 169 7.03 3.35 -2.26
N HIS A 170 6.31 4.34 -2.83
CA HIS A 170 6.95 5.52 -3.44
C HIS A 170 7.85 6.31 -2.47
N ASP A 171 7.45 6.40 -1.21
CA ASP A 171 8.15 7.13 -0.16
C ASP A 171 8.80 6.24 0.92
N ILE A 172 8.89 4.93 0.69
CA ILE A 172 9.33 3.95 1.69
C ILE A 172 10.78 4.13 2.18
N ALA A 173 11.59 4.86 1.42
CA ALA A 173 12.97 5.16 1.77
C ALA A 173 13.19 6.59 2.29
N LYS A 174 12.11 7.36 2.53
CA LYS A 174 12.24 8.69 3.14
C LYS A 174 12.91 8.61 4.51
N GLY A 175 13.68 9.65 4.86
CA GLY A 175 14.48 9.67 6.10
C GLY A 175 15.75 8.82 6.06
N GLN A 176 16.05 8.12 4.97
CA GLN A 176 17.31 7.42 4.78
C GLN A 176 18.34 8.31 4.05
N HIS A 177 19.63 8.04 4.26
CA HIS A 177 20.68 8.77 3.55
C HIS A 177 20.62 8.54 2.03
N GLY A 178 20.91 9.59 1.26
CA GLY A 178 20.94 9.57 -0.20
C GLY A 178 19.59 9.87 -0.86
N ASP A 179 19.47 9.52 -2.14
CA ASP A 179 18.24 9.73 -2.90
C ASP A 179 17.19 8.69 -2.50
N HIS A 180 16.10 9.16 -1.85
CA HIS A 180 15.00 8.30 -1.38
C HIS A 180 14.28 7.58 -2.55
N SER A 181 14.20 8.20 -3.74
CA SER A 181 13.58 7.58 -4.92
C SER A 181 14.42 6.40 -5.41
N ALA A 182 15.75 6.57 -5.50
CA ALA A 182 16.65 5.49 -5.88
C ALA A 182 16.68 4.36 -4.84
N ASN A 183 16.75 4.70 -3.55
CA ASN A 183 16.70 3.72 -2.46
C ASN A 183 15.34 2.99 -2.44
N GLY A 184 14.24 3.72 -2.64
CA GLY A 184 12.89 3.17 -2.72
C GLY A 184 12.74 2.16 -3.85
N ALA A 185 13.29 2.46 -5.03
CA ALA A 185 13.31 1.56 -6.17
C ALA A 185 14.06 0.24 -5.87
N GLN A 186 15.17 0.30 -5.15
CA GLN A 186 15.89 -0.89 -4.71
C GLN A 186 15.11 -1.70 -3.67
N ILE A 187 14.40 -1.02 -2.77
CA ILE A 187 13.49 -1.67 -1.81
C ILE A 187 12.33 -2.35 -2.56
N ALA A 188 11.75 -1.70 -3.57
CA ALA A 188 10.70 -2.28 -4.40
C ALA A 188 11.15 -3.59 -5.06
N LYS A 189 12.36 -3.64 -5.63
CA LYS A 189 12.94 -4.86 -6.22
C LYS A 189 13.08 -6.02 -5.22
N LYS A 190 13.17 -5.75 -3.91
CA LYS A 190 13.21 -6.77 -2.85
C LYS A 190 11.80 -7.17 -2.37
N ILE A 191 10.88 -6.22 -2.26
CA ILE A 191 9.54 -6.46 -1.72
C ILE A 191 8.63 -7.12 -2.78
N CYS A 192 8.67 -6.68 -4.05
CA CYS A 192 7.77 -7.17 -5.09
C CYS A 192 7.84 -8.68 -5.31
N PRO A 193 9.02 -9.33 -5.42
CA PRO A 193 9.09 -10.79 -5.52
C PRO A 193 8.54 -11.51 -4.28
N ARG A 194 8.72 -10.92 -3.08
CA ARG A 194 8.15 -11.44 -1.85
C ARG A 194 6.61 -11.42 -1.89
N LEU A 195 6.03 -10.36 -2.44
CA LEU A 195 4.58 -10.23 -2.70
C LEU A 195 4.10 -11.04 -3.91
N ARG A 196 4.99 -11.85 -4.53
CA ARG A 196 4.71 -12.75 -5.66
C ARG A 196 4.43 -12.05 -6.99
N LEU A 197 4.91 -10.82 -7.15
CA LEU A 197 4.89 -10.17 -8.45
C LEU A 197 5.94 -10.79 -9.39
N ASN A 198 5.63 -10.80 -10.67
CA ASN A 198 6.55 -11.23 -11.73
C ASN A 198 7.65 -10.17 -11.98
N SER A 199 8.60 -10.49 -12.86
CA SER A 199 9.72 -9.59 -13.21
C SER A 199 9.24 -8.28 -13.82
N ASP A 200 8.28 -8.34 -14.73
CA ASP A 200 7.82 -7.19 -15.49
C ASP A 200 7.09 -6.18 -14.60
N ASP A 201 6.19 -6.66 -13.73
CA ASP A 201 5.53 -5.84 -12.72
C ASP A 201 6.54 -5.27 -11.71
N THR A 202 7.56 -6.07 -11.32
CA THR A 202 8.61 -5.63 -10.41
C THR A 202 9.44 -4.49 -11.00
N GLU A 203 9.85 -4.60 -12.27
CA GLU A 203 10.57 -3.53 -12.97
C GLU A 203 9.70 -2.29 -13.17
N LEU A 204 8.43 -2.46 -13.54
CA LEU A 204 7.49 -1.35 -13.65
C LEU A 204 7.34 -0.61 -12.31
N ILE A 205 7.09 -1.32 -11.23
CA ILE A 205 6.93 -0.73 -9.89
C ILE A 205 8.22 -0.03 -9.45
N SER A 206 9.38 -0.67 -9.65
CA SER A 206 10.67 -0.07 -9.34
C SER A 206 10.89 1.22 -10.13
N TRP A 207 10.53 1.24 -11.42
CA TRP A 207 10.61 2.43 -12.26
C TRP A 207 9.66 3.53 -11.78
N LEU A 208 8.41 3.20 -11.44
CA LEU A 208 7.43 4.16 -10.92
C LEU A 208 7.91 4.79 -9.60
N VAL A 209 8.45 3.99 -8.68
CA VAL A 209 9.03 4.49 -7.42
C VAL A 209 10.23 5.38 -7.68
N LEU A 210 11.12 5.03 -8.61
CA LEU A 210 12.29 5.85 -8.97
C LEU A 210 11.89 7.21 -9.52
N ASN A 211 10.83 7.25 -10.33
CA ASN A 211 10.44 8.43 -11.11
C ASN A 211 9.19 9.13 -10.57
N HIS A 212 8.70 8.79 -9.36
CA HIS A 212 7.45 9.36 -8.82
C HIS A 212 7.45 10.90 -8.70
N LEU A 213 8.63 11.53 -8.65
CA LEU A 213 8.79 12.98 -8.64
C LEU A 213 9.06 13.58 -10.04
N LEU A 214 9.10 12.79 -11.11
CA LEU A 214 9.47 13.26 -12.45
C LEU A 214 8.58 14.42 -12.92
N LEU A 215 7.27 14.21 -12.92
CA LEU A 215 6.32 15.22 -13.40
C LEU A 215 6.31 16.47 -12.52
N SER A 216 6.31 16.33 -11.19
CA SER A 216 6.35 17.45 -10.27
C SER A 216 7.65 18.24 -10.41
N LYS A 217 8.81 17.59 -10.46
CA LYS A 217 10.11 18.25 -10.69
C LYS A 217 10.14 18.96 -12.04
N THR A 218 9.56 18.38 -13.09
CA THR A 218 9.47 19.00 -14.41
C THR A 218 8.60 20.26 -14.35
N ALA A 219 7.41 20.16 -13.74
CA ALA A 219 6.46 21.27 -13.64
C ALA A 219 7.01 22.46 -12.82
N PHE A 220 7.77 22.19 -11.75
CA PHE A 220 8.30 23.26 -10.88
C PHE A 220 9.61 23.89 -11.38
N ARG A 221 10.36 23.22 -12.26
CA ARG A 221 11.71 23.66 -12.64
C ARG A 221 11.84 24.16 -14.07
N TYR A 222 10.89 23.84 -14.94
CA TYR A 222 11.01 24.09 -16.36
C TYR A 222 9.77 24.79 -16.92
N ASP A 223 9.97 25.50 -18.02
CA ASP A 223 8.87 26.07 -18.81
C ASP A 223 8.17 24.96 -19.60
N LEU A 224 6.93 24.66 -19.22
CA LEU A 224 6.11 23.62 -19.88
C LEU A 224 5.63 24.01 -21.27
N THR A 225 5.85 25.27 -21.72
CA THR A 225 5.58 25.70 -23.10
C THR A 225 6.73 25.31 -24.05
N ASP A 226 7.93 25.01 -23.51
CA ASP A 226 9.05 24.51 -24.30
C ASP A 226 8.84 23.04 -24.68
N LYS A 227 8.56 22.82 -25.97
CA LYS A 227 8.34 21.48 -26.54
C LYS A 227 9.51 20.53 -26.22
N LYS A 228 10.77 21.01 -26.19
CA LYS A 228 11.93 20.16 -25.88
C LYS A 228 11.87 19.58 -24.47
N ILE A 229 11.30 20.27 -23.52
CA ILE A 229 11.10 19.78 -22.14
C ILE A 229 10.05 18.69 -22.12
N ILE A 230 8.95 18.88 -22.83
CA ILE A 230 7.89 17.88 -22.96
C ILE A 230 8.38 16.63 -23.67
N ASP A 231 9.11 16.78 -24.79
CA ASP A 231 9.68 15.65 -25.54
C ASP A 231 10.66 14.84 -24.65
N LYS A 232 11.57 15.48 -23.90
CA LYS A 232 12.45 14.81 -22.94
C LYS A 232 11.69 14.05 -21.86
N CYS A 233 10.60 14.63 -21.35
CA CYS A 233 9.77 13.96 -20.34
C CYS A 233 9.09 12.70 -20.95
N ALA A 234 8.56 12.82 -22.17
CA ALA A 234 7.95 11.72 -22.89
C ALA A 234 8.96 10.59 -23.19
N ASP A 235 10.20 10.94 -23.56
CA ASP A 235 11.29 9.98 -23.81
C ASP A 235 11.66 9.16 -22.55
N VAL A 236 11.50 9.73 -21.37
CA VAL A 236 11.70 9.02 -20.10
C VAL A 236 10.50 8.13 -19.78
N ILE A 237 9.28 8.61 -19.98
CA ILE A 237 8.03 7.90 -19.60
C ILE A 237 7.78 6.69 -20.51
N GLN A 238 7.82 6.87 -21.82
CA GLN A 238 7.73 5.85 -22.90
C GLN A 238 6.41 5.06 -22.97
N SER A 239 5.64 4.92 -21.90
CA SER A 239 4.41 4.14 -21.90
C SER A 239 3.33 4.75 -21.00
N LYS A 240 2.06 4.32 -21.22
CA LYS A 240 0.92 4.74 -20.40
C LYS A 240 1.03 4.24 -18.96
N GLU A 241 1.62 3.06 -18.77
CA GLU A 241 1.83 2.46 -17.46
C GLU A 241 2.86 3.23 -16.62
N ARG A 242 3.76 3.99 -17.27
CA ARG A 242 4.78 4.81 -16.62
C ARG A 242 4.37 6.28 -16.44
N LEU A 243 3.29 6.71 -17.10
CA LEU A 243 2.71 8.04 -16.95
C LEU A 243 1.93 8.19 -15.64
#